data_86565fe460ff1fee2406c1a7ba222bbb
#
_entry.id   86565fe460ff1fee2406c1a7ba222bbb
#
_cell.length_a   1.000
_cell.length_b   1.000
_cell.length_c   1.000
_cell.angle_alpha   90.00
_cell.angle_beta   90.00
_cell.angle_gamma   90.00
#
_symmetry.space_group_name_H-M   'P 1'
#
loop_
_entity.id
_entity.type
_entity.pdbx_description
1 polymer ?
#
loop_
_entity_poly.entity_id
_entity_poly.type
_entity_poly.pdbx_seq_one_letter_code
_entity_poly.pdbx_strand_id
1 'polypeptide(L)'
;TPDGRASAFYYNHHNQLTSATGPDGLELRREYDESGRLIQETAPDGDITRYRYDNPHSDLPCATDDATGSRKTMTWSRYGQLLTFTDCSGYVTRYDHDRFGQVTAVH
;
A
#
# COMPACT_ATOMS: atom_id res chain seq x y z
N THR A 1 -3.37 12.40 26.80
CA THR A 1 -2.06 12.01 27.28
C THR A 1 -1.64 12.86 28.48
N PRO A 2 -0.83 12.31 29.40
CA PRO A 2 -0.42 13.07 30.59
C PRO A 2 0.37 14.36 30.27
N ASP A 3 1.05 14.40 29.14
CA ASP A 3 1.83 15.57 28.74
C ASP A 3 1.02 16.60 27.92
N GLY A 4 -0.28 16.36 27.76
CA GLY A 4 -1.14 17.24 27.00
C GLY A 4 -1.13 17.04 25.51
N ARG A 5 -0.33 16.12 25.00
CA ARG A 5 -0.30 15.79 23.58
C ARG A 5 -1.38 14.79 23.26
N ALA A 6 -1.94 14.87 22.08
CA ALA A 6 -3.03 14.00 21.66
C ALA A 6 -2.81 13.51 20.24
N SER A 7 -3.21 12.27 20.01
CA SER A 7 -3.29 11.72 18.65
C SER A 7 -4.66 12.07 18.07
N ALA A 8 -4.68 12.38 16.78
CA ALA A 8 -5.91 12.68 16.07
C ALA A 8 -6.02 11.77 14.86
N PHE A 9 -7.23 11.26 14.62
CA PHE A 9 -7.50 10.37 13.52
C PHE A 9 -8.70 10.90 12.75
N TYR A 10 -8.59 10.93 11.44
CA TYR A 10 -9.64 11.40 10.56
C TYR A 10 -10.01 10.31 9.56
N TYR A 11 -11.28 10.15 9.29
CA TYR A 11 -11.82 9.10 8.45
C TYR A 11 -12.71 9.71 7.36
N ASN A 12 -12.78 9.06 6.20
CA ASN A 12 -13.70 9.46 5.17
C ASN A 12 -15.08 8.83 5.43
N HIS A 13 -16.04 9.07 4.53
CA HIS A 13 -17.40 8.55 4.68
C HIS A 13 -17.49 7.03 4.53
N HIS A 14 -16.41 6.37 4.10
CA HIS A 14 -16.31 4.91 4.05
C HIS A 14 -15.63 4.33 5.29
N ASN A 15 -15.38 5.15 6.32
CA ASN A 15 -14.66 4.75 7.55
C ASN A 15 -13.22 4.33 7.31
N GLN A 16 -12.61 4.85 6.25
CA GLN A 16 -11.20 4.60 5.96
C GLN A 16 -10.35 5.74 6.51
N LEU A 17 -9.21 5.40 7.11
CA LEU A 17 -8.32 6.39 7.68
C LEU A 17 -7.75 7.29 6.59
N THR A 18 -7.99 8.59 6.68
CA THR A 18 -7.45 9.58 5.74
C THR A 18 -6.31 10.37 6.34
N SER A 19 -6.26 10.50 7.66
CA SER A 19 -5.21 11.25 8.32
C SER A 19 -5.04 10.74 9.74
N ALA A 20 -3.79 10.68 10.19
CA ALA A 20 -3.46 10.34 11.57
C ALA A 20 -2.32 11.24 12.03
N THR A 21 -2.55 11.97 13.10
CA THR A 21 -1.55 12.86 13.69
C THR A 21 -1.13 12.27 15.03
N GLY A 22 0.17 12.04 15.20
CA GLY A 22 0.69 11.53 16.45
C GLY A 22 0.94 12.61 17.48
N PRO A 23 1.25 12.22 18.72
CA PRO A 23 1.51 13.20 19.80
C PRO A 23 2.76 14.04 19.57
N ASP A 24 3.63 13.63 18.64
CA ASP A 24 4.81 14.39 18.24
C ASP A 24 4.49 15.46 17.18
N GLY A 25 3.23 15.54 16.72
CA GLY A 25 2.81 16.49 15.71
C GLY A 25 3.03 16.04 14.29
N LEU A 26 3.59 14.86 14.06
CA LEU A 26 3.78 14.31 12.72
C LEU A 26 2.48 13.73 12.20
N GLU A 27 2.24 13.89 10.91
CA GLU A 27 0.97 13.50 10.32
C GLU A 27 1.18 12.51 9.19
N LEU A 28 0.42 11.41 9.25
CA LEU A 28 0.27 10.45 8.17
C LEU A 28 -1.00 10.78 7.39
N ARG A 29 -0.94 10.79 6.06
CA ARG A 29 -2.10 11.02 5.22
C ARG A 29 -2.27 9.88 4.23
N ARG A 30 -3.53 9.54 3.94
CA ARG A 30 -3.87 8.53 2.96
C ARG A 30 -4.97 9.04 2.05
N GLU A 31 -4.87 8.76 0.77
CA GLU A 31 -5.88 9.10 -0.22
C GLU A 31 -6.40 7.83 -0.87
N TYR A 32 -7.68 7.81 -1.14
CA TYR A 32 -8.39 6.65 -1.69
C TYR A 32 -9.11 7.06 -2.97
N ASP A 33 -9.31 6.08 -3.87
CA ASP A 33 -10.09 6.31 -5.08
C ASP A 33 -11.59 6.15 -4.79
N GLU A 34 -12.40 6.28 -5.85
CA GLU A 34 -13.86 6.17 -5.72
C GLU A 34 -14.31 4.78 -5.27
N SER A 35 -13.49 3.77 -5.52
CA SER A 35 -13.77 2.39 -5.10
C SER A 35 -13.26 2.09 -3.70
N GLY A 36 -12.62 3.04 -3.03
CA GLY A 36 -12.11 2.84 -1.68
C GLY A 36 -10.73 2.22 -1.63
N ARG A 37 -10.01 2.15 -2.74
CA ARG A 37 -8.66 1.61 -2.78
C ARG A 37 -7.64 2.70 -2.47
N LEU A 38 -6.60 2.35 -1.70
CA LEU A 38 -5.53 3.29 -1.38
C LEU A 38 -4.73 3.63 -2.64
N ILE A 39 -4.68 4.91 -2.99
CA ILE A 39 -3.94 5.38 -4.18
C ILE A 39 -2.70 6.18 -3.80
N GLN A 40 -2.66 6.75 -2.60
CA GLN A 40 -1.51 7.52 -2.16
C GLN A 40 -1.42 7.51 -0.65
N GLU A 41 -0.20 7.38 -0.15
CA GLU A 41 0.10 7.50 1.27
C GLU A 41 1.25 8.47 1.45
N THR A 42 1.07 9.45 2.32
CA THR A 42 2.11 10.40 2.69
C THR A 42 2.55 10.09 4.11
N ALA A 43 3.81 9.68 4.25
CA ALA A 43 4.39 9.37 5.55
C ALA A 43 4.60 10.64 6.38
N PRO A 44 4.70 10.53 7.71
CA PRO A 44 4.92 11.70 8.57
C PRO A 44 6.19 12.48 8.27
N ASP A 45 7.19 11.84 7.67
CA ASP A 45 8.44 12.49 7.27
C ASP A 45 8.34 13.21 5.92
N GLY A 46 7.17 13.11 5.25
CA GLY A 46 6.92 13.75 3.97
C GLY A 46 7.08 12.84 2.76
N ASP A 47 7.50 11.61 2.95
CA ASP A 47 7.66 10.66 1.84
C ASP A 47 6.29 10.24 1.32
N ILE A 48 6.17 10.22 0.00
CA ILE A 48 4.92 9.87 -0.67
C ILE A 48 5.09 8.56 -1.42
N THR A 49 4.18 7.62 -1.15
CA THR A 49 4.09 6.35 -1.88
C THR A 49 2.78 6.33 -2.65
N ARG A 50 2.85 6.03 -3.94
CA ARG A 50 1.67 5.95 -4.80
C ARG A 50 1.43 4.51 -5.19
N TYR A 51 0.16 4.14 -5.25
CA TYR A 51 -0.28 2.79 -5.57
C TYR A 51 -1.08 2.83 -6.87
N ARG A 52 -0.78 1.91 -7.78
CA ARG A 52 -1.46 1.81 -9.07
C ARG A 52 -2.21 0.50 -9.17
N TYR A 53 -3.35 0.55 -9.81
CA TYR A 53 -4.23 -0.61 -9.99
C TYR A 53 -4.55 -0.73 -11.48
N ASP A 54 -4.40 -1.94 -12.03
CA ASP A 54 -4.73 -2.20 -13.43
C ASP A 54 -6.09 -2.85 -13.60
N ASN A 55 -6.61 -3.50 -12.54
CA ASN A 55 -7.89 -4.16 -12.57
C ASN A 55 -8.88 -3.36 -11.71
N PRO A 56 -9.95 -2.81 -12.30
CA PRO A 56 -10.91 -2.00 -11.54
C PRO A 56 -11.67 -2.79 -10.49
N HIS A 57 -11.64 -4.12 -10.56
CA HIS A 57 -12.32 -4.99 -9.61
C HIS A 57 -11.38 -5.57 -8.55
N SER A 58 -10.11 -5.21 -8.56
CA SER A 58 -9.12 -5.73 -7.62
C SER A 58 -8.70 -4.65 -6.63
N ASP A 59 -8.58 -5.02 -5.37
CA ASP A 59 -8.01 -4.17 -4.33
C ASP A 59 -6.50 -4.31 -4.21
N LEU A 60 -5.88 -5.09 -5.09
CA LEU A 60 -4.46 -5.38 -5.04
C LEU A 60 -3.72 -4.49 -6.03
N PRO A 61 -2.70 -3.75 -5.60
CA PRO A 61 -1.97 -2.85 -6.49
C PRO A 61 -1.08 -3.63 -7.46
N CYS A 62 -1.04 -3.17 -8.71
CA CYS A 62 -0.12 -3.73 -9.70
C CYS A 62 1.25 -3.05 -9.65
N ALA A 63 1.34 -1.87 -9.07
CA ALA A 63 2.60 -1.13 -8.97
C ALA A 63 2.56 -0.16 -7.78
N THR A 64 3.73 0.10 -7.21
CA THR A 64 3.90 1.15 -6.21
C THR A 64 5.07 2.04 -6.63
N ASP A 65 4.89 3.35 -6.49
CA ASP A 65 5.95 4.34 -6.71
C ASP A 65 6.27 4.97 -5.36
N ASP A 66 7.53 4.89 -4.93
CA ASP A 66 7.91 5.48 -3.64
C ASP A 66 8.46 6.92 -3.82
N ALA A 67 8.82 7.55 -2.71
CA ALA A 67 9.23 8.94 -2.71
C ALA A 67 10.55 9.18 -3.44
N THR A 68 11.36 8.14 -3.64
CA THR A 68 12.62 8.24 -4.36
C THR A 68 12.44 8.10 -5.87
N GLY A 69 11.21 7.85 -6.33
CA GLY A 69 10.92 7.60 -7.73
C GLY A 69 11.10 6.14 -8.13
N SER A 70 11.40 5.28 -7.20
CA SER A 70 11.54 3.85 -7.47
C SER A 70 10.17 3.21 -7.66
N ARG A 71 10.06 2.40 -8.70
CA ARG A 71 8.80 1.70 -9.00
C ARG A 71 8.98 0.20 -8.75
N LYS A 72 8.00 -0.35 -8.06
CA LYS A 72 7.88 -1.79 -7.86
C LYS A 72 6.60 -2.25 -8.51
N THR A 73 6.66 -3.38 -9.22
CA THR A 73 5.49 -3.93 -9.90
C THR A 73 5.19 -5.32 -9.36
N MET A 74 3.91 -5.67 -9.40
CA MET A 74 3.42 -6.91 -8.83
C MET A 74 2.36 -7.49 -9.76
N THR A 75 2.34 -8.82 -9.86
CA THR A 75 1.24 -9.51 -10.53
C THR A 75 0.57 -10.46 -9.55
N TRP A 76 -0.73 -10.61 -9.69
CA TRP A 76 -1.56 -11.33 -8.75
C TRP A 76 -2.39 -12.37 -9.49
N SER A 77 -2.64 -13.50 -8.83
CA SER A 77 -3.58 -14.48 -9.35
C SER A 77 -5.01 -14.01 -9.11
N ARG A 78 -5.96 -14.69 -9.75
CA ARG A 78 -7.37 -14.42 -9.53
C ARG A 78 -7.82 -14.68 -8.08
N TYR A 79 -7.01 -15.40 -7.32
CA TYR A 79 -7.29 -15.69 -5.91
C TYR A 79 -6.64 -14.68 -4.96
N GLY A 80 -5.98 -13.64 -5.49
CA GLY A 80 -5.33 -12.64 -4.67
C GLY A 80 -3.95 -13.04 -4.16
N GLN A 81 -3.34 -14.06 -4.76
CA GLN A 81 -2.01 -14.52 -4.37
C GLN A 81 -0.95 -13.83 -5.23
N LEU A 82 0.12 -13.37 -4.60
CA LEU A 82 1.22 -12.71 -5.31
C LEU A 82 1.94 -13.72 -6.19
N LEU A 83 2.00 -13.44 -7.49
CA LEU A 83 2.68 -14.31 -8.45
C LEU A 83 4.09 -13.84 -8.75
N THR A 84 4.28 -12.55 -9.01
CA THR A 84 5.61 -11.98 -9.25
C THR A 84 5.73 -10.64 -8.54
N PHE A 85 6.96 -10.32 -8.21
CA PHE A 85 7.32 -9.03 -7.65
C PHE A 85 8.58 -8.55 -8.38
N THR A 86 8.52 -7.35 -8.96
CA THR A 86 9.67 -6.75 -9.62
C THR A 86 10.09 -5.53 -8.80
N ASP A 87 11.36 -5.51 -8.36
CA ASP A 87 11.85 -4.40 -7.58
C ASP A 87 12.30 -3.24 -8.48
N CYS A 88 12.78 -2.17 -7.87
CA CYS A 88 13.13 -0.96 -8.61
C CYS A 88 14.35 -1.13 -9.53
N SER A 89 15.14 -2.19 -9.33
CA SER A 89 16.28 -2.49 -10.20
C SER A 89 15.89 -3.36 -11.40
N GLY A 90 14.63 -3.83 -11.45
CA GLY A 90 14.16 -4.69 -12.50
C GLY A 90 14.30 -6.18 -12.20
N TYR A 91 14.74 -6.52 -11.00
CA TYR A 91 14.88 -7.91 -10.59
C TYR A 91 13.51 -8.50 -10.29
N VAL A 92 13.19 -9.63 -10.94
CA VAL A 92 11.87 -10.27 -10.80
C VAL A 92 11.98 -11.48 -9.87
N THR A 93 11.14 -11.49 -8.84
CA THR A 93 10.98 -12.63 -7.96
C THR A 93 9.64 -13.29 -8.26
N ARG A 94 9.65 -14.60 -8.45
CA ARG A 94 8.45 -15.38 -8.71
C ARG A 94 8.10 -16.23 -7.50
N TYR A 95 6.80 -16.35 -7.26
CA TYR A 95 6.26 -17.11 -6.13
C TYR A 95 5.34 -18.20 -6.67
N ASP A 96 5.60 -19.44 -6.28
CA ASP A 96 4.70 -20.54 -6.56
C ASP A 96 3.87 -20.84 -5.32
N HIS A 97 2.61 -21.17 -5.54
CA HIS A 97 1.66 -21.49 -4.48
C HIS A 97 1.11 -22.88 -4.69
N ASP A 98 0.88 -23.59 -3.58
CA ASP A 98 0.20 -24.87 -3.68
C ASP A 98 -1.32 -24.65 -3.77
N ARG A 99 -2.07 -25.75 -3.85
CA ARG A 99 -3.54 -25.67 -3.98
C ARG A 99 -4.22 -25.09 -2.73
N PHE A 100 -3.48 -24.96 -1.61
CA PHE A 100 -3.98 -24.37 -0.37
C PHE A 100 -3.59 -22.90 -0.23
N GLY A 101 -2.92 -22.33 -1.23
CA GLY A 101 -2.51 -20.93 -1.22
C GLY A 101 -1.20 -20.65 -0.51
N GLN A 102 -0.49 -21.66 -0.05
CA GLN A 102 0.81 -21.46 0.60
C GLN A 102 1.91 -21.32 -0.43
N VAL A 103 2.90 -20.48 -0.15
CA VAL A 103 4.05 -20.32 -1.03
C VAL A 103 4.90 -21.60 -0.95
N THR A 104 5.06 -22.27 -2.08
CA THR A 104 5.83 -23.51 -2.16
C THR A 104 7.23 -23.30 -2.70
N ALA A 105 7.45 -22.21 -3.44
CA ALA A 105 8.78 -21.89 -4.00
C ALA A 105 8.88 -20.39 -4.25
N VAL A 106 10.12 -19.89 -4.16
CA VAL A 106 10.47 -18.51 -4.51
C VAL A 106 11.62 -18.57 -5.49
N HIS A 107 11.47 -17.92 -6.63
CA HIS A 107 12.48 -17.93 -7.70
C HIS A 107 13.06 -16.56 -7.98
#